data_6185ca6c2a5558582726c4cd23e80657
#
_entry.id   6185ca6c2a5558582726c4cd23e80657
#
_cell.length_a   1.000
_cell.length_b   1.000
_cell.length_c   1.000
_cell.angle_alpha   90.00
_cell.angle_beta   90.00
_cell.angle_gamma   90.00
#
_symmetry.space_group_name_H-M   'P 1'
#
loop_
_entity.id
_entity.type
_entity.pdbx_description
1 polymer ?
#
loop_
_entity_poly.entity_id
_entity_poly.type
_entity_poly.pdbx_seq_one_letter_code
_entity_poly.pdbx_strand_id
1 'polypeptide(L)'
;MPIYLQGEKVVLRDIRPEDIDVIYMWKYEAQDREHLNWNGPYKPLDPLTKEEHRSLPRHQESLGLVGTDAPRTELILEIDGQLRGSVGRYWVSEETNWCEIGIVIYDSRYWSNGYGSEAFQMWIDYLFTHMNTVRLGIGTWSGNERMIKLAARCGMQEEARVRKARIVRGEYYDAIKMGMLKEEWEALKSRRNLRNM
;
A
#
# COMPACT_ATOMS: atom_id res chain seq x y z
N MET A 1 20.69 -1.68 6.42
CA MET A 1 20.28 -2.87 7.22
C MET A 1 18.91 -3.36 6.74
N PRO A 2 18.56 -4.66 6.89
CA PRO A 2 17.23 -5.14 6.57
C PRO A 2 16.16 -4.39 7.39
N ILE A 3 15.03 -4.08 6.76
CA ILE A 3 13.89 -3.44 7.42
C ILE A 3 13.01 -4.52 8.05
N TYR A 4 12.69 -4.32 9.32
CA TYR A 4 11.75 -5.12 10.09
C TYR A 4 11.05 -4.21 11.10
N LEU A 5 9.80 -3.85 10.80
CA LEU A 5 8.99 -2.96 11.62
C LEU A 5 7.93 -3.80 12.32
N GLN A 6 8.01 -3.89 13.66
CA GLN A 6 7.07 -4.63 14.47
C GLN A 6 5.95 -3.71 14.97
N GLY A 7 4.72 -4.01 14.60
CA GLY A 7 3.51 -3.43 15.16
C GLY A 7 2.91 -4.31 16.27
N GLU A 8 1.68 -4.01 16.69
CA GLU A 8 0.94 -4.83 17.66
C GLU A 8 0.38 -6.10 17.01
N LYS A 9 -0.15 -5.97 15.78
CA LYS A 9 -0.85 -7.03 15.05
C LYS A 9 -0.14 -7.44 13.77
N VAL A 10 0.75 -6.59 13.25
CA VAL A 10 1.37 -6.78 11.95
C VAL A 10 2.87 -6.57 12.01
N VAL A 11 3.56 -7.14 11.03
CA VAL A 11 4.96 -6.86 10.74
C VAL A 11 5.06 -6.32 9.31
N LEU A 12 5.83 -5.25 9.13
CA LEU A 12 6.29 -4.84 7.80
C LEU A 12 7.77 -5.14 7.67
N ARG A 13 8.14 -5.91 6.67
CA ARG A 13 9.53 -6.33 6.43
C ARG A 13 9.95 -6.24 4.97
N ASP A 14 11.25 -6.25 4.76
CA ASP A 14 11.81 -6.39 3.42
C ASP A 14 11.28 -7.64 2.71
N ILE A 15 11.13 -7.51 1.39
CA ILE A 15 10.78 -8.62 0.49
C ILE A 15 11.92 -9.64 0.45
N ARG A 16 11.56 -10.92 0.31
CA ARG A 16 12.48 -12.03 0.08
C ARG A 16 12.16 -12.67 -1.26
N PRO A 17 13.12 -13.36 -1.91
CA PRO A 17 12.87 -14.00 -3.20
C PRO A 17 11.67 -14.96 -3.20
N GLU A 18 11.48 -15.72 -2.11
CA GLU A 18 10.35 -16.66 -1.96
C GLU A 18 8.98 -15.99 -1.84
N ASP A 19 8.92 -14.73 -1.39
CA ASP A 19 7.67 -13.98 -1.30
C ASP A 19 7.02 -13.75 -2.66
N ILE A 20 7.81 -13.66 -3.71
CA ILE A 20 7.34 -13.41 -5.07
C ILE A 20 6.40 -14.53 -5.53
N ASP A 21 6.71 -15.77 -5.17
CA ASP A 21 5.87 -16.93 -5.46
C ASP A 21 4.56 -16.93 -4.66
N VAL A 22 4.61 -16.49 -3.41
CA VAL A 22 3.42 -16.33 -2.58
C VAL A 22 2.51 -15.23 -3.13
N ILE A 23 3.09 -14.11 -3.58
CA ILE A 23 2.34 -13.02 -4.22
C ILE A 23 1.70 -13.51 -5.53
N TYR A 24 2.43 -14.30 -6.34
CA TYR A 24 1.90 -14.92 -7.54
C TYR A 24 0.69 -15.81 -7.22
N MET A 25 0.84 -16.70 -6.24
CA MET A 25 -0.25 -17.58 -5.79
C MET A 25 -1.50 -16.77 -5.44
N TRP A 26 -1.39 -15.70 -4.65
CA TRP A 26 -2.52 -14.85 -4.29
C TRP A 26 -3.19 -14.18 -5.48
N LYS A 27 -2.44 -13.81 -6.51
CA LYS A 27 -2.97 -13.11 -7.69
C LYS A 27 -3.63 -14.03 -8.69
N TYR A 28 -3.09 -15.24 -8.88
CA TYR A 28 -3.44 -16.08 -10.03
C TYR A 28 -4.02 -17.44 -9.64
N GLU A 29 -3.65 -18.01 -8.50
CA GLU A 29 -3.95 -19.41 -8.14
C GLU A 29 -4.92 -19.53 -6.95
N ALA A 30 -4.95 -18.58 -6.02
CA ALA A 30 -5.78 -18.66 -4.82
C ALA A 30 -7.28 -18.67 -5.17
N GLN A 31 -8.05 -19.42 -4.38
CA GLN A 31 -9.52 -19.42 -4.48
C GLN A 31 -10.11 -18.06 -4.03
N ASP A 32 -9.62 -17.52 -2.91
CA ASP A 32 -9.92 -16.14 -2.50
C ASP A 32 -9.05 -15.16 -3.26
N ARG A 33 -9.65 -14.43 -4.18
CA ARG A 33 -9.03 -13.31 -4.92
C ARG A 33 -9.87 -12.06 -4.82
N GLU A 34 -10.62 -11.93 -3.72
CA GLU A 34 -11.52 -10.79 -3.49
C GLU A 34 -10.79 -9.44 -3.56
N HIS A 35 -9.50 -9.41 -3.19
CA HIS A 35 -8.67 -8.20 -3.27
C HIS A 35 -8.58 -7.61 -4.70
N LEU A 36 -8.70 -8.41 -5.75
CA LEU A 36 -8.71 -7.94 -7.15
C LEU A 36 -9.97 -7.14 -7.48
N ASN A 37 -11.06 -7.34 -6.75
CA ASN A 37 -12.30 -6.58 -6.93
C ASN A 37 -12.20 -5.11 -6.47
N TRP A 38 -11.15 -4.77 -5.71
CA TRP A 38 -10.99 -3.46 -5.07
C TRP A 38 -9.77 -2.72 -5.55
N ASN A 39 -8.69 -3.45 -5.84
CA ASN A 39 -7.41 -2.86 -6.23
C ASN A 39 -7.33 -2.59 -7.74
N GLY A 40 -7.94 -1.48 -8.16
CA GLY A 40 -7.93 -1.04 -9.56
C GLY A 40 -8.67 -1.98 -10.53
N PRO A 41 -9.90 -2.44 -10.23
CA PRO A 41 -10.61 -3.43 -11.04
C PRO A 41 -10.99 -2.94 -12.44
N TYR A 42 -10.75 -1.69 -12.75
CA TYR A 42 -10.86 -1.08 -14.07
C TYR A 42 -9.59 -1.26 -14.93
N LYS A 43 -8.56 -1.88 -14.39
CA LYS A 43 -7.36 -2.30 -15.13
C LYS A 43 -7.38 -3.81 -15.25
N PRO A 44 -7.31 -4.38 -16.46
CA PRO A 44 -7.18 -5.83 -16.62
C PRO A 44 -5.95 -6.35 -15.87
N LEU A 45 -6.09 -7.52 -15.27
CA LEU A 45 -4.95 -8.26 -14.74
C LEU A 45 -4.31 -9.01 -15.93
N ASP A 46 -3.08 -8.64 -16.27
CA ASP A 46 -2.35 -9.34 -17.32
C ASP A 46 -2.06 -10.78 -16.89
N PRO A 47 -2.39 -11.76 -17.74
CA PRO A 47 -2.03 -13.15 -17.46
C PRO A 47 -0.52 -13.31 -17.58
N LEU A 48 0.14 -13.63 -16.49
CA LEU A 48 1.58 -13.88 -16.45
C LEU A 48 1.86 -15.31 -16.03
N THR A 49 2.87 -15.92 -16.62
CA THR A 49 3.48 -17.12 -16.07
C THR A 49 4.22 -16.79 -14.76
N LYS A 50 4.56 -17.81 -13.99
CA LYS A 50 5.29 -17.63 -12.74
C LYS A 50 6.69 -17.03 -12.97
N GLU A 51 7.35 -17.42 -14.06
CA GLU A 51 8.65 -16.91 -14.50
C GLU A 51 8.59 -15.43 -14.89
N GLU A 52 7.59 -15.05 -15.68
CA GLU A 52 7.36 -13.65 -16.06
C GLU A 52 7.06 -12.79 -14.84
N HIS A 53 6.24 -13.31 -13.90
CA HIS A 53 5.95 -12.60 -12.65
C HIS A 53 7.20 -12.40 -11.79
N ARG A 54 8.08 -13.43 -11.68
CA ARG A 54 9.34 -13.32 -10.94
C ARG A 54 10.29 -12.28 -11.54
N SER A 55 10.28 -12.12 -12.86
CA SER A 55 11.15 -11.17 -13.58
C SER A 55 10.58 -9.76 -13.68
N LEU A 56 9.45 -9.47 -13.09
CA LEU A 56 8.89 -8.10 -13.10
C LEU A 56 9.87 -7.08 -12.53
N PRO A 57 10.10 -5.94 -13.23
CA PRO A 57 11.07 -4.92 -12.81
C PRO A 57 10.87 -4.45 -11.36
N ARG A 58 9.62 -4.30 -10.90
CA ARG A 58 9.30 -3.89 -9.53
C ARG A 58 9.83 -4.87 -8.46
N HIS A 59 9.82 -6.19 -8.74
CA HIS A 59 10.35 -7.18 -7.80
C HIS A 59 11.87 -7.12 -7.73
N GLN A 60 12.51 -6.93 -8.88
CA GLN A 60 13.96 -6.77 -8.96
C GLN A 60 14.42 -5.48 -8.27
N GLU A 61 13.69 -4.39 -8.46
CA GLU A 61 13.92 -3.12 -7.76
C GLU A 61 13.79 -3.30 -6.24
N SER A 62 12.68 -3.87 -5.77
CA SER A 62 12.43 -4.07 -4.33
C SER A 62 13.48 -4.98 -3.69
N LEU A 63 13.88 -6.07 -4.35
CA LEU A 63 14.96 -6.95 -3.89
C LEU A 63 16.30 -6.23 -3.87
N GLY A 64 16.61 -5.41 -4.87
CA GLY A 64 17.84 -4.64 -4.97
C GLY A 64 18.02 -3.59 -3.86
N LEU A 65 16.93 -3.15 -3.26
CA LEU A 65 16.94 -2.19 -2.15
C LEU A 65 17.21 -2.84 -0.78
N VAL A 66 17.05 -4.17 -0.67
CA VAL A 66 17.26 -4.89 0.60
C VAL A 66 18.70 -4.73 1.07
N GLY A 67 18.87 -4.32 2.33
CA GLY A 67 20.20 -4.11 2.94
C GLY A 67 20.86 -2.77 2.61
N THR A 68 20.27 -1.96 1.72
CA THR A 68 20.75 -0.60 1.43
C THR A 68 20.16 0.43 2.40
N ASP A 69 20.64 1.67 2.34
CA ASP A 69 20.09 2.80 3.11
C ASP A 69 18.96 3.53 2.33
N ALA A 70 18.72 3.15 1.07
CA ALA A 70 17.65 3.75 0.26
C ALA A 70 16.24 3.42 0.81
N PRO A 71 15.30 4.36 0.76
CA PRO A 71 13.92 4.12 1.14
C PRO A 71 13.28 3.02 0.29
N ARG A 72 12.57 2.09 0.92
CA ARG A 72 11.92 0.97 0.24
C ARG A 72 10.80 1.44 -0.68
N THR A 73 10.61 0.74 -1.79
CA THR A 73 9.46 0.90 -2.69
C THR A 73 8.28 0.04 -2.27
N GLU A 74 8.56 -1.08 -1.60
CA GLU A 74 7.58 -2.04 -1.10
C GLU A 74 8.08 -2.69 0.19
N LEU A 75 7.14 -2.99 1.12
CA LEU A 75 7.38 -3.89 2.25
C LEU A 75 6.29 -4.96 2.26
N ILE A 76 6.68 -6.15 2.67
CA ILE A 76 5.76 -7.27 2.88
C ILE A 76 5.02 -7.07 4.20
N LEU A 77 3.71 -7.28 4.15
CA LEU A 77 2.85 -7.29 5.32
C LEU A 77 2.66 -8.73 5.79
N GLU A 78 3.17 -9.03 6.98
CA GLU A 78 2.94 -10.29 7.68
C GLU A 78 1.87 -10.12 8.75
N ILE A 79 1.01 -11.13 8.87
CA ILE A 79 0.05 -11.33 9.95
C ILE A 79 0.18 -12.79 10.37
N ASP A 80 0.27 -13.05 11.66
CA ASP A 80 0.48 -14.38 12.23
C ASP A 80 1.70 -15.11 11.62
N GLY A 81 2.79 -14.37 11.36
CA GLY A 81 4.04 -14.88 10.80
C GLY A 81 3.95 -15.33 9.33
N GLN A 82 2.89 -14.95 8.61
CA GLN A 82 2.68 -15.30 7.22
C GLN A 82 2.45 -14.06 6.36
N LEU A 83 2.97 -14.08 5.12
CA LEU A 83 2.67 -13.05 4.13
C LEU A 83 1.17 -13.02 3.86
N ARG A 84 0.54 -11.88 4.16
CA ARG A 84 -0.88 -11.63 3.92
C ARG A 84 -1.13 -10.44 3.01
N GLY A 85 -0.10 -9.66 2.71
CA GLY A 85 -0.23 -8.47 1.90
C GLY A 85 1.08 -7.77 1.64
N SER A 86 0.99 -6.57 1.13
CA SER A 86 2.11 -5.64 1.02
C SER A 86 1.64 -4.18 1.11
N VAL A 87 2.57 -3.31 1.45
CA VAL A 87 2.46 -1.86 1.29
C VAL A 87 3.49 -1.41 0.26
N GLY A 88 3.16 -0.41 -0.54
CA GLY A 88 4.04 0.04 -1.60
C GLY A 88 3.91 1.53 -1.87
N ARG A 89 4.89 2.08 -2.60
CA ARG A 89 4.89 3.45 -3.11
C ARG A 89 5.30 3.48 -4.58
N TYR A 90 4.89 4.53 -5.26
CA TYR A 90 5.35 4.85 -6.61
C TYR A 90 5.35 6.37 -6.82
N TRP A 91 6.25 6.82 -7.67
CA TRP A 91 6.27 8.22 -8.07
C TRP A 91 5.15 8.51 -9.06
N VAL A 92 4.39 9.57 -8.81
CA VAL A 92 3.54 10.21 -9.82
C VAL A 92 4.40 11.17 -10.63
N SER A 93 5.31 11.91 -9.96
CA SER A 93 6.38 12.69 -10.55
C SER A 93 7.52 12.78 -9.54
N GLU A 94 8.68 12.23 -9.91
CA GLU A 94 9.88 12.29 -9.08
C GLU A 94 10.46 13.70 -9.06
N GLU A 95 10.39 14.40 -10.18
CA GLU A 95 10.90 15.77 -10.36
C GLU A 95 10.19 16.76 -9.43
N THR A 96 8.91 16.54 -9.14
CA THR A 96 8.11 17.39 -8.25
C THR A 96 7.92 16.77 -6.86
N ASN A 97 8.65 15.68 -6.57
CA ASN A 97 8.60 14.97 -5.29
C ASN A 97 7.18 14.50 -4.90
N TRP A 98 6.40 14.06 -5.91
CA TRP A 98 5.02 13.60 -5.73
C TRP A 98 4.94 12.08 -5.75
N CYS A 99 4.68 11.50 -4.59
CA CYS A 99 4.60 10.07 -4.35
C CYS A 99 3.18 9.65 -3.95
N GLU A 100 2.70 8.54 -4.51
CA GLU A 100 1.50 7.84 -4.05
C GLU A 100 1.85 6.50 -3.42
N ILE A 101 1.03 6.09 -2.46
CA ILE A 101 1.21 4.87 -1.67
C ILE A 101 -0.04 3.99 -1.76
N GLY A 102 0.14 2.73 -1.46
CA GLY A 102 -0.95 1.77 -1.46
C GLY A 102 -0.72 0.64 -0.47
N ILE A 103 -1.77 -0.12 -0.25
CA ILE A 103 -1.78 -1.33 0.56
C ILE A 103 -2.69 -2.37 -0.10
N VAL A 104 -2.30 -3.61 -0.03
CA VAL A 104 -3.15 -4.75 -0.32
C VAL A 104 -3.05 -5.77 0.81
N ILE A 105 -4.20 -6.30 1.25
CA ILE A 105 -4.29 -7.52 2.06
C ILE A 105 -4.95 -8.54 1.16
N TYR A 106 -4.23 -9.61 0.81
CA TYR A 106 -4.67 -10.61 -0.16
C TYR A 106 -5.80 -11.48 0.37
N ASP A 107 -5.70 -11.90 1.64
CA ASP A 107 -6.65 -12.79 2.29
C ASP A 107 -7.79 -11.98 2.92
N SER A 108 -9.01 -12.12 2.38
CA SER A 108 -10.18 -11.35 2.81
C SER A 108 -10.57 -11.58 4.28
N ARG A 109 -10.18 -12.71 4.87
CA ARG A 109 -10.43 -13.05 6.29
C ARG A 109 -9.73 -12.09 7.26
N TYR A 110 -8.67 -11.42 6.82
CA TYR A 110 -7.93 -10.43 7.62
C TYR A 110 -8.43 -8.99 7.43
N TRP A 111 -9.53 -8.78 6.70
CA TRP A 111 -10.10 -7.46 6.52
C TRP A 111 -10.93 -7.01 7.74
N SER A 112 -11.04 -5.68 7.92
CA SER A 112 -11.88 -5.04 8.96
C SER A 112 -11.45 -5.26 10.41
N ASN A 113 -10.33 -5.92 10.68
CA ASN A 113 -9.80 -6.21 12.03
C ASN A 113 -8.68 -5.26 12.49
N GLY A 114 -8.48 -4.14 11.78
CA GLY A 114 -7.47 -3.13 12.12
C GLY A 114 -6.09 -3.36 11.51
N TYR A 115 -5.79 -4.55 10.98
CA TYR A 115 -4.49 -4.88 10.37
C TYR A 115 -4.07 -3.88 9.29
N GLY A 116 -4.99 -3.54 8.37
CA GLY A 116 -4.72 -2.58 7.31
C GLY A 116 -4.44 -1.17 7.84
N SER A 117 -5.15 -0.74 8.89
CA SER A 117 -4.95 0.59 9.47
C SER A 117 -3.59 0.70 10.14
N GLU A 118 -3.19 -0.33 10.88
CA GLU A 118 -1.87 -0.38 11.51
C GLU A 118 -0.75 -0.42 10.48
N ALA A 119 -0.82 -1.35 9.52
CA ALA A 119 0.19 -1.48 8.47
C ALA A 119 0.34 -0.18 7.63
N PHE A 120 -0.79 0.44 7.27
CA PHE A 120 -0.76 1.65 6.45
C PHE A 120 -0.21 2.85 7.22
N GLN A 121 -0.53 2.97 8.53
CA GLN A 121 0.05 3.98 9.38
C GLN A 121 1.56 3.79 9.57
N MET A 122 2.02 2.56 9.81
CA MET A 122 3.45 2.24 9.91
C MET A 122 4.19 2.59 8.62
N TRP A 123 3.55 2.35 7.46
CA TRP A 123 4.12 2.68 6.15
C TRP A 123 4.25 4.19 5.95
N ILE A 124 3.21 4.98 6.29
CA ILE A 124 3.25 6.44 6.27
C ILE A 124 4.38 6.95 7.18
N ASP A 125 4.47 6.43 8.41
CA ASP A 125 5.49 6.83 9.38
C ASP A 125 6.91 6.51 8.88
N TYR A 126 7.09 5.34 8.25
CA TYR A 126 8.36 4.96 7.62
C TYR A 126 8.75 5.92 6.49
N LEU A 127 7.85 6.19 5.57
CA LEU A 127 8.16 7.01 4.40
C LEU A 127 8.47 8.46 4.77
N PHE A 128 7.66 9.11 5.63
CA PHE A 128 7.96 10.48 6.07
C PHE A 128 9.23 10.58 6.92
N THR A 129 9.65 9.49 7.55
CA THR A 129 10.90 9.46 8.33
C THR A 129 12.13 9.26 7.43
N HIS A 130 12.03 8.46 6.38
CA HIS A 130 13.19 8.05 5.57
C HIS A 130 13.25 8.70 4.18
N MET A 131 12.18 9.37 3.75
CA MET A 131 12.15 10.11 2.48
C MET A 131 12.11 11.61 2.71
N ASN A 132 12.82 12.34 1.87
CA ASN A 132 12.68 13.81 1.82
C ASN A 132 11.47 14.18 0.95
N THR A 133 10.26 13.75 1.38
CA THR A 133 9.01 14.08 0.69
C THR A 133 8.17 15.02 1.54
N VAL A 134 7.47 15.94 0.88
CA VAL A 134 6.58 16.92 1.52
C VAL A 134 5.14 16.43 1.63
N ARG A 135 4.81 15.39 0.85
CA ARG A 135 3.47 14.82 0.81
C ARG A 135 3.47 13.33 0.45
N LEU A 136 2.44 12.62 0.91
CA LEU A 136 2.06 11.29 0.44
C LEU A 136 0.59 11.31 0.02
N GLY A 137 0.25 10.57 -1.01
CA GLY A 137 -1.12 10.48 -1.49
C GLY A 137 -1.54 9.06 -1.81
N ILE A 138 -2.81 8.89 -2.15
CA ILE A 138 -3.38 7.69 -2.75
C ILE A 138 -4.22 8.05 -3.97
N GLY A 139 -4.26 7.14 -4.92
CA GLY A 139 -5.24 7.14 -6.01
C GLY A 139 -6.16 5.93 -5.88
N THR A 140 -7.49 6.17 -5.85
CA THR A 140 -8.48 5.10 -5.78
C THR A 140 -9.74 5.45 -6.56
N TRP A 141 -10.83 4.73 -6.38
CA TRP A 141 -12.13 4.96 -7.01
C TRP A 141 -13.23 4.95 -5.97
N SER A 142 -14.35 5.61 -6.25
CA SER A 142 -15.43 5.84 -5.27
C SER A 142 -16.09 4.55 -4.74
N GLY A 143 -15.99 3.44 -5.48
CA GLY A 143 -16.46 2.14 -5.02
C GLY A 143 -15.52 1.47 -4.00
N ASN A 144 -14.25 1.88 -3.91
CA ASN A 144 -13.33 1.35 -2.92
C ASN A 144 -13.45 2.10 -1.59
N GLU A 145 -14.63 2.04 -0.98
CA GLU A 145 -14.90 2.71 0.31
C GLU A 145 -13.94 2.27 1.42
N ARG A 146 -13.42 1.02 1.36
CA ARG A 146 -12.46 0.54 2.35
C ARG A 146 -11.17 1.33 2.31
N MET A 147 -10.61 1.57 1.11
CA MET A 147 -9.39 2.37 0.97
C MET A 147 -9.63 3.83 1.34
N ILE A 148 -10.75 4.41 0.95
CA ILE A 148 -11.12 5.79 1.30
C ILE A 148 -11.22 5.95 2.84
N LYS A 149 -11.94 5.03 3.50
CA LYS A 149 -12.08 5.04 4.97
C LYS A 149 -10.75 4.78 5.68
N LEU A 150 -9.90 3.92 5.13
CA LEU A 150 -8.57 3.63 5.66
C LEU A 150 -7.68 4.88 5.60
N ALA A 151 -7.58 5.51 4.43
CA ALA A 151 -6.80 6.73 4.23
C ALA A 151 -7.25 7.87 5.14
N ALA A 152 -8.57 8.09 5.26
CA ALA A 152 -9.14 9.09 6.15
C ALA A 152 -8.82 8.82 7.64
N ARG A 153 -8.87 7.55 8.09
CA ARG A 153 -8.47 7.18 9.47
C ARG A 153 -7.00 7.45 9.75
N CYS A 154 -6.15 7.32 8.74
CA CYS A 154 -4.72 7.63 8.84
C CYS A 154 -4.43 9.13 8.71
N GLY A 155 -5.48 9.96 8.48
CA GLY A 155 -5.38 11.42 8.44
C GLY A 155 -5.28 12.04 7.07
N MET A 156 -5.40 11.25 5.98
CA MET A 156 -5.46 11.79 4.63
C MET A 156 -6.79 12.48 4.36
N GLN A 157 -6.77 13.55 3.56
CA GLN A 157 -7.93 14.31 3.14
C GLN A 157 -8.23 14.05 1.66
N GLU A 158 -9.51 14.08 1.25
CA GLU A 158 -9.86 14.04 -0.16
C GLU A 158 -9.47 15.36 -0.83
N GLU A 159 -8.62 15.28 -1.86
CA GLU A 159 -8.07 16.43 -2.57
C GLU A 159 -8.70 16.61 -3.95
N ALA A 160 -9.15 15.51 -4.57
CA ALA A 160 -9.81 15.57 -5.87
C ALA A 160 -10.79 14.41 -6.06
N ARG A 161 -11.90 14.73 -6.74
CA ARG A 161 -12.92 13.78 -7.19
C ARG A 161 -13.25 14.07 -8.65
N VAL A 162 -12.77 13.17 -9.55
CA VAL A 162 -13.08 13.29 -10.98
C VAL A 162 -14.28 12.38 -11.28
N ARG A 163 -15.42 13.02 -11.49
CA ARG A 163 -16.71 12.31 -11.65
C ARG A 163 -16.72 11.41 -12.88
N LYS A 164 -17.25 10.18 -12.71
CA LYS A 164 -17.43 9.18 -13.78
C LYS A 164 -16.17 8.84 -14.57
N ALA A 165 -14.99 8.96 -13.95
CA ALA A 165 -13.70 8.73 -14.59
C ALA A 165 -13.24 7.27 -14.53
N ARG A 166 -14.05 6.37 -13.98
CA ARG A 166 -13.77 4.93 -13.90
C ARG A 166 -15.01 4.15 -14.31
N ILE A 167 -14.80 3.03 -15.00
CA ILE A 167 -15.85 2.05 -15.29
C ILE A 167 -15.46 0.75 -14.60
N VAL A 168 -16.35 0.24 -13.75
CA VAL A 168 -16.18 -1.05 -13.08
C VAL A 168 -17.45 -1.87 -13.28
N ARG A 169 -17.32 -3.02 -13.93
CA ARG A 169 -18.46 -3.93 -14.22
C ARG A 169 -19.62 -3.23 -14.93
N GLY A 170 -19.30 -2.30 -15.84
CA GLY A 170 -20.30 -1.55 -16.63
C GLY A 170 -20.86 -0.29 -15.93
N GLU A 171 -20.55 -0.07 -14.65
CA GLU A 171 -21.01 1.08 -13.87
C GLU A 171 -19.95 2.18 -13.79
N TYR A 172 -20.39 3.44 -13.79
CA TYR A 172 -19.50 4.60 -13.65
C TYR A 172 -19.23 4.95 -12.20
N TYR A 173 -17.97 5.15 -11.89
CA TYR A 173 -17.46 5.59 -10.59
C TYR A 173 -16.53 6.79 -10.74
N ASP A 174 -16.33 7.52 -9.65
CA ASP A 174 -15.41 8.64 -9.62
C ASP A 174 -13.96 8.15 -9.38
N ALA A 175 -12.98 8.83 -9.96
CA ALA A 175 -11.60 8.72 -9.53
C ALA A 175 -11.38 9.64 -8.32
N ILE A 176 -10.78 9.09 -7.27
CA ILE A 176 -10.54 9.77 -5.99
C ILE A 176 -9.04 9.92 -5.77
N LYS A 177 -8.62 11.12 -5.35
CA LYS A 177 -7.29 11.39 -4.82
C LYS A 177 -7.42 11.83 -3.37
N MET A 178 -6.61 11.25 -2.50
CA MET A 178 -6.47 11.70 -1.13
C MET A 178 -5.01 11.93 -0.82
N GLY A 179 -4.71 12.84 0.09
CA GLY A 179 -3.34 13.20 0.42
C GLY A 179 -3.17 13.64 1.86
N MET A 180 -1.91 13.67 2.27
CA MET A 180 -1.44 14.16 3.56
C MET A 180 -0.13 14.91 3.35
N LEU A 181 0.00 16.08 3.94
CA LEU A 181 1.24 16.86 3.99
C LEU A 181 2.11 16.39 5.17
N LYS A 182 3.41 16.61 5.07
CA LYS A 182 4.35 16.23 6.12
C LYS A 182 4.06 16.91 7.45
N GLU A 183 3.72 18.21 7.43
CA GLU A 183 3.34 18.96 8.62
C GLU A 183 2.05 18.43 9.29
N GLU A 184 1.09 17.94 8.52
CA GLU A 184 -0.11 17.30 9.05
C GLU A 184 0.22 15.98 9.76
N TRP A 185 1.11 15.17 9.15
CA TRP A 185 1.61 13.96 9.77
C TRP A 185 2.37 14.24 11.07
N GLU A 186 3.25 15.25 11.10
CA GLU A 186 3.99 15.65 12.30
C GLU A 186 3.05 16.04 13.44
N ALA A 187 2.00 16.82 13.12
CA ALA A 187 0.99 17.21 14.09
C ALA A 187 0.20 16.01 14.64
N LEU A 188 -0.17 15.06 13.77
CA LEU A 188 -0.87 13.82 14.18
C LEU A 188 0.03 12.91 15.01
N LYS A 189 1.31 12.77 14.66
CA LYS A 189 2.29 11.97 15.39
C LYS A 189 2.50 12.52 16.81
N SER A 190 2.63 13.83 16.94
CA SER A 190 2.76 14.51 18.24
C SER A 190 1.56 14.26 19.15
N ARG A 191 0.32 14.34 18.60
CA ARG A 191 -0.93 14.06 19.35
C ARG A 191 -1.03 12.59 19.78
N ARG A 192 -0.57 11.63 18.94
CA ARG A 192 -0.55 10.19 19.28
C ARG A 192 0.41 9.94 20.46
N ASN A 193 1.61 10.51 20.42
CA ASN A 193 2.59 10.36 21.48
C ASN A 193 2.09 10.90 22.85
N LEU A 194 1.38 12.04 22.84
CA LEU A 194 0.79 12.61 24.06
C LEU A 194 -0.34 11.76 24.68
N ARG A 195 -1.03 10.93 23.87
CA ARG A 195 -2.09 10.03 24.37
C ARG A 195 -1.57 8.73 24.97
N ASN A 196 -0.33 8.37 24.65
CA ASN A 196 0.33 7.14 25.11
C ASN A 196 1.26 7.39 26.31
N MET A 197 1.36 8.62 26.79
CA MET A 197 2.04 9.03 28.03
C MET A 197 1.04 9.17 29.21
#